data_394c053e2d8bd248f1314accb922ef77
#
_entry.id   394c053e2d8bd248f1314accb922ef77
#
_cell.length_a   1.000
_cell.length_b   1.000
_cell.length_c   1.000
_cell.angle_alpha   90.00
_cell.angle_beta   90.00
_cell.angle_gamma   90.00
#
_symmetry.space_group_name_H-M   'P 1'
#
loop_
_entity.id
_entity.type
_entity.pdbx_description
1 polymer ?
#
loop_
_entity_poly.entity_id
_entity_poly.type
_entity_poly.pdbx_seq_one_letter_code
_entity_poly.pdbx_strand_id
1 'polypeptide(L)'
;MLFNEIKDAYEKGNYVVCGGDYNHDFTGTSTQKLNGGETVDFGWAQPFPDDLLPGCIVRADNYTDGKTEPTCRDCDIPYKEGNFTIIVDGFLVSKNVEITYLENVQTGFAYSDHNPVVMKFLLK
;
A
#
# COMPACT_ATOMS: atom_id res chain seq x y z
N MET A 1 -8.09 -15.79 -1.66
CA MET A 1 -8.97 -15.62 -0.46
C MET A 1 -9.45 -14.18 -0.34
N LEU A 2 -8.62 -13.24 0.00
CA LEU A 2 -9.06 -11.83 0.15
C LEU A 2 -9.72 -11.27 -1.11
N PHE A 3 -9.13 -11.47 -2.27
CA PHE A 3 -9.69 -10.95 -3.53
C PHE A 3 -11.06 -11.53 -3.85
N ASN A 4 -11.29 -12.80 -3.53
CA ASN A 4 -12.59 -13.42 -3.72
C ASN A 4 -13.63 -12.84 -2.77
N GLU A 5 -13.28 -12.58 -1.51
CA GLU A 5 -14.18 -11.95 -0.54
C GLU A 5 -14.60 -10.54 -0.99
N ILE A 6 -13.66 -9.74 -1.48
CA ILE A 6 -13.95 -8.40 -1.99
C ILE A 6 -14.84 -8.49 -3.23
N LYS A 7 -14.52 -9.39 -4.15
CA LYS A 7 -15.31 -9.62 -5.37
C LYS A 7 -16.73 -10.03 -5.05
N ASP A 8 -16.90 -11.03 -4.17
CA ASP A 8 -18.22 -11.53 -3.78
C ASP A 8 -19.07 -10.45 -3.11
N ALA A 9 -18.46 -9.64 -2.25
CA ALA A 9 -19.14 -8.52 -1.61
C ALA A 9 -19.57 -7.46 -2.64
N TYR A 10 -18.68 -7.13 -3.58
CA TYR A 10 -18.99 -6.19 -4.65
C TYR A 10 -20.13 -6.69 -5.55
N GLU A 11 -20.12 -7.97 -5.93
CA GLU A 11 -21.16 -8.57 -6.78
C GLU A 11 -22.54 -8.56 -6.09
N LYS A 12 -22.57 -8.55 -4.77
CA LYS A 12 -23.81 -8.38 -3.97
C LYS A 12 -24.25 -6.92 -3.85
N GLY A 13 -23.57 -5.97 -4.49
CA GLY A 13 -23.87 -4.54 -4.47
C GLY A 13 -23.26 -3.78 -3.31
N ASN A 14 -22.33 -4.38 -2.57
CA ASN A 14 -21.67 -3.73 -1.44
C ASN A 14 -20.50 -2.85 -1.89
N TYR A 15 -20.17 -1.87 -1.07
CA TYR A 15 -18.92 -1.12 -1.15
C TYR A 15 -17.89 -1.81 -0.27
N VAL A 16 -16.67 -1.95 -0.77
CA VAL A 16 -15.59 -2.59 0.00
C VAL A 16 -14.39 -1.66 0.10
N VAL A 17 -13.92 -1.48 1.31
CA VAL A 17 -12.65 -0.78 1.62
C VAL A 17 -11.85 -1.73 2.51
N CYS A 18 -10.69 -2.14 2.06
CA CYS A 18 -9.81 -3.06 2.79
C CYS A 18 -8.44 -2.41 2.95
N GLY A 19 -8.09 -2.06 4.18
CA GLY A 19 -6.81 -1.43 4.51
C GLY A 19 -5.94 -2.31 5.40
N GLY A 20 -4.64 -2.20 5.25
CA GLY A 20 -3.70 -2.91 6.10
C GLY A 20 -2.31 -3.08 5.49
N ASP A 21 -1.52 -3.89 6.16
CA ASP A 21 -0.22 -4.35 5.71
C ASP A 21 -0.39 -5.58 4.81
N TYR A 22 0.03 -5.46 3.55
CA TYR A 22 -0.09 -6.53 2.56
C TYR A 22 1.17 -7.39 2.45
N ASN A 23 2.22 -7.09 3.21
CA ASN A 23 3.49 -7.82 3.19
C ASN A 23 4.09 -7.98 1.78
N HIS A 24 3.85 -7.00 0.92
CA HIS A 24 4.38 -6.92 -0.44
C HIS A 24 4.79 -5.48 -0.73
N ASP A 25 5.68 -5.27 -1.69
CA ASP A 25 5.86 -3.94 -2.26
C ASP A 25 4.57 -3.52 -2.94
N PHE A 26 3.75 -2.74 -2.21
CA PHE A 26 2.38 -2.45 -2.59
C PHE A 26 2.26 -1.69 -3.92
N THR A 27 3.26 -0.88 -4.24
CA THR A 27 3.31 -0.17 -5.53
C THR A 27 4.05 -0.94 -6.62
N GLY A 28 4.75 -2.00 -6.25
CA GLY A 28 5.60 -2.79 -7.14
C GLY A 28 6.96 -2.19 -7.45
N THR A 29 7.20 -0.93 -7.08
CA THR A 29 8.44 -0.19 -7.41
C THR A 29 9.01 0.61 -6.24
N SER A 30 8.36 0.59 -5.07
CA SER A 30 8.79 1.42 -3.93
C SER A 30 10.15 1.01 -3.40
N THR A 31 10.46 -0.27 -3.42
CA THR A 31 11.75 -0.81 -3.00
C THR A 31 12.90 -0.12 -3.72
N GLN A 32 12.81 -0.01 -5.04
CA GLN A 32 13.83 0.66 -5.86
C GLN A 32 13.85 2.16 -5.64
N LYS A 33 12.69 2.80 -5.63
CA LYS A 33 12.56 4.25 -5.51
C LYS A 33 13.05 4.79 -4.17
N LEU A 34 12.86 4.03 -3.10
CA LEU A 34 13.18 4.46 -1.74
C LEU A 34 14.60 4.06 -1.29
N ASN A 35 15.27 3.16 -2.00
CA ASN A 35 16.56 2.59 -1.57
C ASN A 35 17.67 2.83 -2.62
N GLY A 36 17.68 4.00 -3.23
CA GLY A 36 18.76 4.44 -4.14
C GLY A 36 18.79 3.73 -5.49
N GLY A 37 17.69 3.13 -5.92
CA GLY A 37 17.59 2.41 -7.19
C GLY A 37 18.08 0.96 -7.14
N GLU A 38 18.51 0.50 -5.99
CA GLU A 38 18.94 -0.90 -5.81
C GLU A 38 17.74 -1.82 -5.63
N THR A 39 17.83 -3.00 -6.25
CA THR A 39 16.86 -4.08 -6.01
C THR A 39 17.27 -4.79 -4.73
N VAL A 40 16.40 -4.74 -3.73
CA VAL A 40 16.60 -5.48 -2.48
C VAL A 40 15.75 -6.75 -2.53
N ASP A 41 16.40 -7.89 -2.45
CA ASP A 41 15.71 -9.19 -2.48
C ASP A 41 15.40 -9.66 -1.05
N PHE A 42 14.38 -9.04 -0.45
CA PHE A 42 13.76 -9.61 0.73
C PHE A 42 12.59 -10.49 0.28
N GLY A 43 12.56 -11.73 0.74
CA GLY A 43 11.53 -12.68 0.36
C GLY A 43 10.10 -12.19 0.65
N TRP A 44 9.92 -11.34 1.66
CA TRP A 44 8.63 -10.75 2.01
C TRP A 44 8.30 -9.46 1.23
N ALA A 45 9.28 -8.86 0.56
CA ALA A 45 9.11 -7.59 -0.17
C ALA A 45 8.86 -7.79 -1.68
N GLN A 46 8.24 -8.89 -2.05
CA GLN A 46 7.90 -9.16 -3.45
C GLN A 46 6.87 -8.14 -3.97
N PRO A 47 6.87 -7.83 -5.27
CA PRO A 47 5.86 -6.98 -5.85
C PRO A 47 4.45 -7.49 -5.59
N PHE A 48 3.52 -6.56 -5.35
CA PHE A 48 2.11 -6.89 -5.18
C PHE A 48 1.58 -7.61 -6.45
N PRO A 49 0.80 -8.69 -6.31
CA PRO A 49 0.37 -9.49 -7.45
C PRO A 49 -0.79 -8.85 -8.23
N ASP A 50 -0.50 -7.76 -8.93
CA ASP A 50 -1.49 -7.01 -9.72
C ASP A 50 -2.21 -7.85 -10.76
N ASP A 51 -1.52 -8.82 -11.34
CA ASP A 51 -2.07 -9.73 -12.34
C ASP A 51 -3.17 -10.65 -11.78
N LEU A 52 -3.23 -10.81 -10.46
CA LEU A 52 -4.25 -11.60 -9.77
C LEU A 52 -5.46 -10.78 -9.31
N LEU A 53 -5.39 -9.44 -9.40
CA LEU A 53 -6.50 -8.57 -9.00
C LEU A 53 -7.70 -8.72 -9.94
N PRO A 54 -8.89 -9.08 -9.41
CA PRO A 54 -10.13 -9.01 -10.18
C PRO A 54 -10.38 -7.57 -10.69
N GLY A 55 -11.01 -7.46 -11.88
CA GLY A 55 -11.28 -6.15 -12.48
C GLY A 55 -12.21 -5.23 -11.68
N CYS A 56 -12.88 -5.75 -10.66
CA CYS A 56 -13.73 -4.96 -9.75
C CYS A 56 -12.98 -4.41 -8.53
N ILE A 57 -11.68 -4.69 -8.40
CA ILE A 57 -10.85 -4.21 -7.29
C ILE A 57 -9.84 -3.20 -7.81
N VAL A 58 -9.70 -2.09 -7.11
CA VAL A 58 -8.73 -1.03 -7.37
C VAL A 58 -7.74 -0.97 -6.23
N ARG A 59 -6.46 -1.00 -6.55
CA ARG A 59 -5.41 -0.70 -5.59
C ARG A 59 -5.26 0.82 -5.47
N ALA A 60 -5.32 1.34 -4.25
CA ALA A 60 -5.16 2.76 -3.97
C ALA A 60 -3.66 3.10 -3.97
N ASP A 61 -3.11 3.40 -5.13
CA ASP A 61 -1.70 3.76 -5.30
C ASP A 61 -1.48 5.12 -5.96
N ASN A 62 -2.53 5.91 -6.05
CA ASN A 62 -2.48 7.21 -6.68
C ASN A 62 -1.82 8.25 -5.77
N TYR A 63 -0.53 8.31 -5.81
CA TYR A 63 0.29 9.32 -5.12
C TYR A 63 0.34 10.56 -6.01
N THR A 64 -0.66 11.42 -5.85
CA THR A 64 -0.96 12.56 -6.73
C THR A 64 0.16 13.58 -6.84
N ASP A 65 1.10 13.60 -5.89
CA ASP A 65 2.17 14.59 -5.85
C ASP A 65 3.51 14.08 -6.41
N GLY A 66 3.51 12.89 -6.99
CA GLY A 66 4.75 12.27 -7.49
C GLY A 66 5.73 11.90 -6.38
N LYS A 67 5.35 12.08 -5.12
CA LYS A 67 6.18 11.70 -3.99
C LYS A 67 5.95 10.26 -3.62
N THR A 68 7.02 9.50 -3.53
CA THR A 68 7.00 8.15 -3.01
C THR A 68 7.43 8.20 -1.54
N GLU A 69 6.47 8.06 -0.62
CA GLU A 69 6.70 8.13 0.81
C GLU A 69 6.56 6.74 1.45
N PRO A 70 7.54 6.31 2.29
CA PRO A 70 7.52 4.97 2.84
C PRO A 70 6.42 4.78 3.89
N THR A 71 5.94 3.55 4.01
CA THR A 71 5.03 3.14 5.08
C THR A 71 5.67 2.21 6.08
N CYS A 72 6.78 1.57 5.74
CA CYS A 72 7.47 0.63 6.62
C CYS A 72 8.98 0.79 6.51
N ARG A 73 9.68 0.52 7.61
CA ARG A 73 11.13 0.45 7.67
C ARG A 73 11.58 -0.92 8.14
N ASP A 74 12.88 -1.18 7.99
CA ASP A 74 13.50 -2.34 8.64
C ASP A 74 13.26 -2.27 10.16
N CYS A 75 12.65 -3.31 10.72
CA CYS A 75 12.29 -3.35 12.14
C CYS A 75 13.40 -3.89 13.05
N ASP A 76 14.46 -4.47 12.48
CA ASP A 76 15.51 -5.12 13.26
C ASP A 76 16.46 -4.15 13.95
N ILE A 77 16.48 -2.90 13.50
CA ILE A 77 17.35 -1.86 14.05
C ILE A 77 16.57 -0.56 14.27
N PRO A 78 17.00 0.30 15.21
CA PRO A 78 16.40 1.64 15.38
C PRO A 78 16.49 2.44 14.08
N TYR A 79 15.45 3.20 13.78
CA TYR A 79 15.40 4.01 12.56
C TYR A 79 16.49 5.10 12.60
N LYS A 80 17.19 5.20 11.48
CA LYS A 80 18.04 6.34 11.13
C LYS A 80 17.99 6.55 9.62
N GLU A 81 18.30 7.74 9.16
CA GLU A 81 18.36 8.03 7.75
C GLU A 81 19.27 7.05 6.99
N GLY A 82 18.81 6.56 5.85
CA GLY A 82 19.51 5.56 5.05
C GLY A 82 19.11 4.11 5.32
N ASN A 83 18.27 3.83 6.32
CA ASN A 83 17.73 2.50 6.53
C ASN A 83 16.81 2.11 5.38
N PHE A 84 16.69 0.79 5.15
CA PHE A 84 15.74 0.25 4.18
C PHE A 84 14.32 0.69 4.51
N THR A 85 13.61 1.19 3.49
CA THR A 85 12.21 1.57 3.58
C THR A 85 11.43 1.02 2.38
N ILE A 86 10.13 0.84 2.58
CA ILE A 86 9.23 0.23 1.58
C ILE A 86 7.80 0.73 1.81
N ILE A 87 6.94 0.58 0.81
CA ILE A 87 5.50 0.74 0.94
C ILE A 87 4.86 -0.64 0.96
N VAL A 88 4.35 -1.07 2.12
CA VAL A 88 3.63 -2.35 2.29
C VAL A 88 2.19 -2.15 2.72
N ASP A 89 1.87 -0.97 3.24
CA ASP A 89 0.56 -0.61 3.75
C ASP A 89 -0.24 0.16 2.70
N GLY A 90 -1.53 -0.09 2.63
CA GLY A 90 -2.39 0.61 1.70
C GLY A 90 -3.83 0.12 1.73
N PHE A 91 -4.58 0.44 0.69
CA PHE A 91 -5.99 0.11 0.57
C PHE A 91 -6.28 -0.56 -0.77
N LEU A 92 -7.09 -1.61 -0.70
CA LEU A 92 -7.82 -2.15 -1.86
C LEU A 92 -9.28 -1.73 -1.72
N VAL A 93 -9.87 -1.24 -2.79
CA VAL A 93 -11.26 -0.80 -2.78
C VAL A 93 -12.00 -1.42 -3.96
N SER A 94 -13.31 -1.63 -3.81
CA SER A 94 -14.16 -1.99 -4.95
C SER A 94 -14.32 -0.80 -5.89
N LYS A 95 -14.51 -1.04 -7.17
CA LYS A 95 -14.55 0.03 -8.20
C LYS A 95 -15.69 1.03 -8.05
N ASN A 96 -16.68 0.73 -7.21
CA ASN A 96 -17.76 1.65 -6.84
C ASN A 96 -17.38 2.60 -5.68
N VAL A 97 -16.13 2.54 -5.23
CA VAL A 97 -15.54 3.48 -4.28
C VAL A 97 -14.63 4.43 -5.04
N GLU A 98 -14.86 5.73 -4.91
CA GLU A 98 -14.02 6.77 -5.51
C GLU A 98 -13.02 7.30 -4.50
N ILE A 99 -11.72 7.13 -4.76
CA ILE A 99 -10.66 7.65 -3.91
C ILE A 99 -10.47 9.13 -4.23
N THR A 100 -10.61 9.98 -3.21
CA THR A 100 -10.46 11.44 -3.35
C THR A 100 -9.17 11.97 -2.75
N TYR A 101 -8.52 11.20 -1.87
CA TYR A 101 -7.28 11.58 -1.23
C TYR A 101 -6.55 10.34 -0.73
N LEU A 102 -5.23 10.32 -0.87
CA LEU A 102 -4.37 9.26 -0.34
C LEU A 102 -3.05 9.87 0.11
N GLU A 103 -2.65 9.60 1.35
CA GLU A 103 -1.39 10.09 1.92
C GLU A 103 -0.75 9.02 2.80
N ASN A 104 0.55 8.82 2.61
CA ASN A 104 1.39 8.10 3.56
C ASN A 104 1.99 9.14 4.52
N VAL A 105 1.43 9.21 5.73
CA VAL A 105 1.79 10.24 6.71
C VAL A 105 3.18 9.96 7.28
N GLN A 106 4.09 10.92 7.11
CA GLN A 106 5.47 10.76 7.58
C GLN A 106 5.60 11.18 9.04
N THR A 107 5.77 10.20 9.91
CA THR A 107 5.98 10.40 11.36
C THR A 107 7.45 10.33 11.77
N GLY A 108 8.36 10.12 10.79
CA GLY A 108 9.77 9.84 11.05
C GLY A 108 10.00 8.50 11.75
N PHE A 109 9.01 7.59 11.68
CA PHE A 109 9.04 6.30 12.38
C PHE A 109 9.33 6.43 13.89
N ALA A 110 8.81 7.50 14.50
CA ALA A 110 9.10 7.85 15.89
C ALA A 110 8.54 6.86 16.90
N TYR A 111 7.43 6.21 16.56
CA TYR A 111 6.67 5.37 17.48
C TYR A 111 6.40 3.95 16.96
N SER A 112 6.72 3.68 15.70
CA SER A 112 6.43 2.41 15.04
C SER A 112 7.39 2.21 13.87
N ASP A 113 7.55 0.97 13.45
CA ASP A 113 8.21 0.60 12.20
C ASP A 113 7.30 0.80 10.98
N HIS A 114 6.05 1.23 11.20
CA HIS A 114 5.11 1.63 10.16
C HIS A 114 4.70 3.09 10.30
N ASN A 115 4.42 3.73 9.17
CA ASN A 115 3.76 5.02 9.06
C ASN A 115 2.29 4.84 8.71
N PRO A 116 1.39 5.71 9.21
CA PRO A 116 -0.03 5.64 8.86
C PRO A 116 -0.29 5.94 7.38
N VAL A 117 -1.28 5.27 6.81
CA VAL A 117 -1.85 5.62 5.50
C VAL A 117 -3.26 6.15 5.69
N VAL A 118 -3.54 7.32 5.13
CA VAL A 118 -4.84 7.99 5.22
C VAL A 118 -5.47 8.07 3.84
N MET A 119 -6.73 7.66 3.74
CA MET A 119 -7.49 7.72 2.50
C MET A 119 -8.83 8.42 2.75
N LYS A 120 -9.23 9.29 1.83
CA LYS A 120 -10.60 9.83 1.74
C LYS A 120 -11.26 9.26 0.50
N PHE A 121 -12.54 8.94 0.60
CA PHE A 121 -13.26 8.33 -0.50
C PHE A 121 -14.74 8.69 -0.50
N LEU A 122 -15.38 8.49 -1.64
CA LEU A 122 -16.83 8.62 -1.85
C LEU A 122 -17.40 7.28 -2.29
N LEU A 123 -18.58 6.97 -1.83
CA LEU A 123 -19.38 5.82 -2.29
C LEU A 123 -20.22 6.26 -3.49
N LYS A 124 -20.06 5.59 -4.60
CA LYS A 124 -20.79 5.93 -5.83
C LYS A 124 -22.13 5.22 -5.95
#